data_cff800533041a5edc29828914d5afa85
#
_entry.id   cff800533041a5edc29828914d5afa85
#
_cell.length_a   1.000
_cell.length_b   1.000
_cell.length_c   1.000
_cell.angle_alpha   90.00
_cell.angle_beta   90.00
_cell.angle_gamma   90.00
#
_symmetry.space_group_name_H-M   'P 1'
#
loop_
_entity.id
_entity.type
_entity.pdbx_description
1 polymer ?
#
loop_
_entity_poly.entity_id
_entity_poly.type
_entity_poly.pdbx_seq_one_letter_code
_entity_poly.pdbx_strand_id
1 'polypeptide(L)' 'MAEKKQTIVINDKEYDAESFTDQQKIMVNHIADLNRKIDTTQFNLDQLNVGKQAFVELLTKSLAQEEVEEAA' A
#
# COMPACT_ATOMS: atom_id res chain seq x y z
N MET A 1 18.83 23.68 -25.37
CA MET A 1 18.61 22.37 -24.74
C MET A 1 17.47 22.44 -23.74
N ALA A 2 16.49 21.62 -23.94
CA ALA A 2 15.38 21.55 -23.01
C ALA A 2 15.86 20.88 -21.73
N GLU A 3 16.16 21.67 -20.73
CA GLU A 3 16.40 21.12 -19.41
C GLU A 3 15.08 20.63 -18.86
N LYS A 4 15.03 19.33 -18.55
CA LYS A 4 13.88 18.79 -17.87
C LYS A 4 13.83 19.37 -16.48
N LYS A 5 12.97 20.33 -16.26
CA LYS A 5 12.68 20.79 -14.90
C LYS A 5 11.94 19.68 -14.17
N GLN A 6 12.55 19.20 -13.10
CA GLN A 6 11.89 18.28 -12.21
C GLN A 6 10.88 19.08 -11.38
N THR A 7 9.61 18.87 -11.67
CA THR A 7 8.55 19.45 -10.88
C THR A 7 7.95 18.39 -9.96
N ILE A 8 7.63 18.79 -8.75
CA ILE A 8 7.01 17.94 -7.74
C ILE A 8 5.66 18.54 -7.40
N VAL A 9 4.62 17.71 -7.44
CA VAL A 9 3.26 18.14 -7.08
C VAL A 9 3.02 17.80 -5.62
N ILE A 10 2.73 18.82 -4.82
CA ILE A 10 2.41 18.66 -3.40
C ILE A 10 1.11 19.41 -3.13
N ASN A 11 0.09 18.71 -2.66
CA ASN A 11 -1.23 19.29 -2.38
C ASN A 11 -1.79 20.07 -3.57
N ASP A 12 -1.71 19.49 -4.76
CA ASP A 12 -2.20 20.05 -6.04
C ASP A 12 -1.45 21.29 -6.54
N LYS A 13 -0.29 21.58 -5.94
CA LYS A 13 0.59 22.66 -6.40
C LYS A 13 1.89 22.09 -6.94
N GLU A 14 2.29 22.59 -8.09
CA GLU A 14 3.56 22.23 -8.69
C GLU A 14 4.68 23.10 -8.13
N TYR A 15 5.75 22.45 -7.72
CA TYR A 15 6.95 23.13 -7.24
C TYR A 15 8.15 22.68 -8.06
N ASP A 16 9.06 23.63 -8.30
CA ASP A 16 10.34 23.31 -8.94
C ASP A 16 11.28 22.68 -7.90
N ALA A 17 11.67 21.45 -8.15
CA ALA A 17 12.57 20.72 -7.25
C ALA A 17 13.90 21.42 -7.04
N GLU A 18 14.36 22.17 -8.06
CA GLU A 18 15.61 22.91 -7.96
C GLU A 18 15.53 24.10 -7.01
N SER A 19 14.33 24.63 -6.79
CA SER A 19 14.11 25.76 -5.90
C SER A 19 14.07 25.36 -4.42
N PHE A 20 14.07 24.06 -4.12
CA PHE A 20 13.98 23.58 -2.75
C PHE A 20 15.29 23.80 -1.99
N THR A 21 15.16 24.18 -0.74
CA THR A 21 16.29 24.19 0.19
C THR A 21 16.76 22.77 0.49
N ASP A 22 17.93 22.63 1.07
CA ASP A 22 18.44 21.31 1.45
C ASP A 22 17.52 20.60 2.44
N GLN A 23 16.95 21.33 3.40
CA GLN A 23 15.97 20.77 4.33
C GLN A 23 14.71 20.32 3.63
N GLN A 24 14.23 21.10 2.66
CA GLN A 24 13.05 20.73 1.88
C GLN A 24 13.30 19.47 1.04
N LYS A 25 14.49 19.35 0.46
CA LYS A 25 14.88 18.14 -0.29
C LYS A 25 14.88 16.90 0.60
N ILE A 26 15.37 17.04 1.84
CA ILE A 26 15.37 15.94 2.80
C ILE A 26 13.92 15.53 3.12
N MET A 27 13.03 16.50 3.32
CA MET A 27 11.62 16.21 3.57
C MET A 27 10.96 15.50 2.38
N VAL A 28 11.26 15.92 1.16
CA VAL A 28 10.77 15.25 -0.05
C VAL A 28 11.24 13.80 -0.10
N ASN A 29 12.50 13.55 0.23
CA ASN A 29 13.03 12.19 0.27
C ASN A 29 12.31 11.33 1.31
N HIS A 30 11.99 11.88 2.47
CA HIS A 30 11.21 11.17 3.48
C HIS A 30 9.80 10.86 3.00
N ILE A 31 9.15 11.81 2.33
CA ILE A 31 7.82 11.59 1.79
C ILE A 31 7.83 10.46 0.76
N ALA A 32 8.80 10.48 -0.15
CA ALA A 32 8.93 9.43 -1.17
C ALA A 32 9.16 8.05 -0.54
N ASP A 33 10.01 7.99 0.48
CA ASP A 33 10.29 6.75 1.19
C ASP A 33 9.05 6.25 1.93
N LEU A 34 8.35 7.14 2.60
CA LEU A 34 7.12 6.79 3.33
C LEU A 34 6.02 6.31 2.39
N ASN A 35 5.87 6.95 1.23
CA ASN A 35 4.90 6.51 0.23
C ASN A 35 5.21 5.10 -0.25
N ARG A 36 6.48 4.78 -0.49
CA ARG A 36 6.90 3.44 -0.88
C ARG A 36 6.57 2.42 0.21
N LYS A 37 6.83 2.76 1.47
CA LYS A 37 6.53 1.89 2.61
C LYS A 37 5.03 1.68 2.78
N ILE A 38 4.23 2.73 2.57
CA ILE A 38 2.78 2.64 2.61
C ILE A 38 2.28 1.69 1.52
N ASP A 39 2.75 1.84 0.30
CA ASP A 39 2.36 0.97 -0.82
C ASP A 39 2.71 -0.49 -0.54
N THR A 40 3.91 -0.74 -0.04
CA THR A 40 4.36 -2.08 0.33
C THR A 40 3.48 -2.66 1.45
N THR A 41 3.16 -1.84 2.44
CA THR A 41 2.33 -2.26 3.57
C THR A 41 0.91 -2.57 3.13
N GLN A 42 0.35 -1.77 2.23
CA GLN A 42 -0.98 -2.02 1.67
C GLN A 42 -1.00 -3.33 0.88
N PHE A 43 0.03 -3.58 0.08
CA PHE A 43 0.16 -4.83 -0.64
C PHE A 43 0.23 -6.02 0.32
N ASN A 44 1.03 -5.90 1.37
CA ASN A 44 1.13 -6.94 2.41
C ASN A 44 -0.20 -7.15 3.11
N LEU A 45 -0.90 -6.05 3.41
CA LEU A 45 -2.21 -6.12 4.05
C LEU A 45 -3.22 -6.86 3.16
N ASP A 46 -3.22 -6.57 1.87
CA ASP A 46 -4.10 -7.26 0.91
C ASP A 46 -3.80 -8.76 0.89
N GLN A 47 -2.54 -9.14 0.87
CA GLN A 47 -2.14 -10.56 0.91
C GLN A 47 -2.60 -11.22 2.20
N LEU A 48 -2.45 -10.55 3.32
CA LEU A 48 -2.88 -11.07 4.62
C LEU A 48 -4.39 -11.25 4.67
N ASN A 49 -5.15 -10.30 4.12
CA ASN A 49 -6.60 -10.38 4.05
C ASN A 49 -7.07 -11.53 3.15
N VAL A 50 -6.42 -11.71 2.01
CA VAL A 50 -6.71 -12.84 1.10
C VAL A 50 -6.43 -14.17 1.79
N GLY A 51 -5.30 -14.28 2.49
CA GLY A 51 -4.95 -15.47 3.25
C GLY A 51 -5.96 -15.76 4.34
N LYS A 52 -6.34 -14.74 5.10
CA LYS A 52 -7.36 -14.87 6.13
C LYS A 52 -8.68 -15.36 5.53
N GLN A 53 -9.11 -14.75 4.44
CA GLN A 53 -10.37 -15.11 3.78
C GLN A 53 -10.35 -16.55 3.30
N ALA A 54 -9.23 -17.01 2.73
CA ALA A 54 -9.08 -18.38 2.29
C ALA A 54 -9.24 -19.37 3.45
N PHE A 55 -8.64 -19.07 4.59
CA PHE A 55 -8.76 -19.92 5.76
C PHE A 55 -10.16 -19.89 6.36
N VAL A 56 -10.82 -18.72 6.36
CA VAL A 56 -12.23 -18.61 6.80
C VAL A 56 -13.13 -19.49 5.94
N GLU A 57 -12.93 -19.48 4.63
CA GLU A 57 -13.70 -20.31 3.71
C GLU A 57 -13.46 -21.80 3.93
N LEU A 58 -12.20 -22.18 4.13
CA LEU A 58 -11.85 -23.58 4.42
C LEU A 58 -12.48 -24.05 5.72
N LEU A 59 -12.42 -23.22 6.74
CA LEU A 59 -13.04 -23.55 8.04
C LEU A 59 -14.55 -23.68 7.91
N THR A 60 -15.18 -22.75 7.21
CA THR A 60 -16.64 -22.74 6.98
C THR A 60 -17.07 -24.03 6.29
N LYS A 61 -16.34 -24.44 5.26
CA LYS A 61 -16.63 -25.70 4.56
C LYS A 61 -16.49 -26.92 5.46
N SER A 62 -15.44 -26.92 6.26
CA SER A 62 -15.18 -28.03 7.20
C SER A 62 -16.30 -28.14 8.23
N LEU A 63 -16.73 -27.00 8.79
CA LEU A 63 -17.82 -26.98 9.76
C LEU A 63 -19.16 -27.40 9.12
N ALA A 64 -19.44 -26.97 7.89
CA ALA A 64 -20.63 -27.37 7.18
C ALA A 64 -20.65 -28.89 6.91
N GLN A 65 -19.50 -29.49 6.59
CA GLN A 65 -19.37 -30.92 6.40
C GLN A 65 -19.66 -31.68 7.69
N GLU A 66 -19.15 -31.21 8.80
CA GLU A 66 -19.40 -31.84 10.12
C GLU A 66 -20.88 -31.78 10.46
N GLU A 67 -21.56 -30.66 10.20
CA GLU A 67 -22.99 -30.53 10.44
C GLU A 67 -23.81 -31.54 9.59
N VAL A 68 -23.40 -31.74 8.35
CA VAL A 68 -24.07 -32.69 7.46
C VAL A 68 -23.84 -34.12 7.97
N GLU A 69 -22.67 -34.47 8.43
CA GLU A 69 -22.36 -35.79 8.97
C GLU A 69 -23.10 -36.04 10.26
N GLU A 70 -23.23 -35.04 11.14
CA GLU A 70 -24.01 -35.18 12.37
C GLU A 70 -25.50 -35.28 12.11
N ALA A 71 -26.00 -34.61 11.07
CA ALA A 71 -27.38 -34.65 10.70
C ALA A 71 -27.81 -35.96 10.02
N ALA A 72 -26.83 -36.73 9.55
CA ALA A 72 -27.10 -38.05 8.93
C ALA A 72 -27.29 -39.16 10.02
#